data_3a4a66cffd10d0544ad16393bf5a744f
#
_entry.id   3a4a66cffd10d0544ad16393bf5a744f
#
_cell.length_a   1.000
_cell.length_b   1.000
_cell.length_c   1.000
_cell.angle_alpha   90.00
_cell.angle_beta   90.00
_cell.angle_gamma   90.00
#
_symmetry.space_group_name_H-M   'P 1'
#
loop_
_entity.id
_entity.type
_entity.pdbx_description
1 polymer ?
#
loop_
_entity_poly.entity_id
_entity_poly.type
_entity_poly.pdbx_seq_one_letter_code
_entity_poly.pdbx_strand_id
1 'polypeptide(L)'
;MHSAPSRSSASAEPPAPTWDPKQYLRHAGHRSRPFLDLLARIPELPAADGGTVRIADLGCGPGNVTALLADRWPAARITGFDNSPEMLDRAREEYEGPTAGGGALDFRAGDAAHWTPGEPYGLIVSNAALQWVPNHPDSFAGWIDALVPGGTFAFQVPGNFTAPSHTLLAELCATPRWRERLDLPARPSVRVLEPADYLTRLSDLGCTADVWETTYLQLLTGEDPVLDWVKGTALRPVLTALKGDEAATEEFTSQYRDLLRTAYPAGPHGTVFPFRRIFAVARKEA
;
A
#
# COMPACT_ATOMS: atom_id res chain seq x y z
N MET A 1 44.56 33.24 8.56
CA MET A 1 43.98 31.88 8.58
C MET A 1 42.49 32.03 8.55
N HIS A 2 41.86 31.90 7.36
CA HIS A 2 40.40 31.99 7.17
C HIS A 2 39.91 30.58 6.94
N SER A 3 39.16 30.08 7.91
CA SER A 3 38.44 28.79 7.79
C SER A 3 37.17 29.00 6.98
N ALA A 4 37.03 28.28 5.88
CA ALA A 4 35.80 28.22 5.10
C ALA A 4 34.78 27.29 5.78
N PRO A 5 33.47 27.60 5.72
CA PRO A 5 32.44 26.73 6.23
C PRO A 5 32.20 25.56 5.28
N SER A 6 32.18 24.33 5.81
CA SER A 6 31.84 23.10 5.14
C SER A 6 30.33 23.14 4.75
N ARG A 7 30.03 23.05 3.46
CA ARG A 7 28.68 22.85 2.96
C ARG A 7 28.25 21.39 3.21
N SER A 8 27.32 21.21 4.10
CA SER A 8 26.55 19.96 4.25
C SER A 8 25.73 19.75 2.98
N SER A 9 26.03 18.72 2.21
CA SER A 9 25.20 18.26 1.10
C SER A 9 24.03 17.48 1.69
N ALA A 10 22.89 18.14 1.84
CA ALA A 10 21.63 17.45 2.04
C ALA A 10 21.35 16.64 0.76
N SER A 11 21.38 15.33 0.85
CA SER A 11 20.90 14.43 -0.19
C SER A 11 19.39 14.65 -0.35
N ALA A 12 18.98 15.19 -1.48
CA ALA A 12 17.56 15.33 -1.81
C ALA A 12 16.94 13.93 -1.87
N GLU A 13 15.87 13.71 -1.12
CA GLU A 13 15.05 12.50 -1.22
C GLU A 13 14.56 12.34 -2.68
N PRO A 14 14.59 11.11 -3.22
CA PRO A 14 14.08 10.88 -4.56
C PRO A 14 12.59 11.26 -4.62
N PRO A 15 12.14 11.87 -5.74
CA PRO A 15 10.75 12.29 -5.88
C PRO A 15 9.80 11.09 -5.71
N ALA A 16 8.74 11.30 -4.94
CA ALA A 16 7.70 10.29 -4.73
C ALA A 16 7.11 9.82 -6.08
N PRO A 17 6.77 8.53 -6.24
CA PRO A 17 6.17 8.05 -7.48
C PRO A 17 4.85 8.76 -7.76
N THR A 18 4.67 9.32 -8.95
CA THR A 18 3.40 9.90 -9.38
C THR A 18 2.40 8.78 -9.66
N TRP A 19 1.28 8.73 -8.97
CA TRP A 19 0.25 7.69 -9.11
C TRP A 19 -0.79 8.08 -10.16
N ASP A 20 -1.18 7.11 -11.03
CA ASP A 20 -2.23 7.28 -12.03
C ASP A 20 -3.49 6.52 -11.58
N PRO A 21 -4.58 7.22 -11.20
CA PRO A 21 -5.81 6.59 -10.73
C PRO A 21 -6.47 5.67 -11.77
N LYS A 22 -6.40 6.01 -13.07
CA LYS A 22 -7.00 5.20 -14.14
C LYS A 22 -6.30 3.85 -14.30
N GLN A 23 -4.95 3.85 -14.24
CA GLN A 23 -4.17 2.62 -14.27
C GLN A 23 -4.39 1.77 -13.01
N TYR A 24 -4.55 2.43 -11.85
CA TYR A 24 -4.82 1.75 -10.59
C TYR A 24 -6.19 1.05 -10.57
N LEU A 25 -7.24 1.69 -11.10
CA LEU A 25 -8.60 1.16 -11.11
C LEU A 25 -8.84 0.03 -12.12
N ARG A 26 -7.93 -0.19 -13.08
CA ARG A 26 -8.06 -1.27 -14.09
C ARG A 26 -8.24 -2.66 -13.49
N HIS A 27 -7.73 -2.89 -12.27
CA HIS A 27 -7.84 -4.14 -11.53
C HIS A 27 -8.61 -3.99 -10.21
N ALA A 28 -9.57 -3.08 -10.14
CA ALA A 28 -10.29 -2.74 -8.92
C ALA A 28 -10.93 -3.97 -8.23
N GLY A 29 -11.58 -4.87 -8.97
CA GLY A 29 -12.18 -6.07 -8.42
C GLY A 29 -11.19 -7.00 -7.71
N HIS A 30 -9.99 -7.20 -8.28
CA HIS A 30 -8.93 -8.02 -7.67
C HIS A 30 -8.25 -7.32 -6.48
N ARG A 31 -8.29 -5.98 -6.44
CA ARG A 31 -7.68 -5.18 -5.36
C ARG A 31 -8.62 -4.94 -4.20
N SER A 32 -9.94 -4.93 -4.43
CA SER A 32 -10.94 -4.75 -3.38
C SER A 32 -11.16 -6.03 -2.56
N ARG A 33 -11.03 -7.22 -3.17
CA ARG A 33 -11.24 -8.50 -2.46
C ARG A 33 -10.38 -8.65 -1.20
N PRO A 34 -9.05 -8.40 -1.23
CA PRO A 34 -8.24 -8.48 -0.01
C PRO A 34 -8.70 -7.51 1.08
N PHE A 35 -9.20 -6.33 0.72
CA PHE A 35 -9.72 -5.40 1.69
C PHE A 35 -11.03 -5.89 2.33
N LEU A 36 -11.93 -6.48 1.56
CA LEU A 36 -13.13 -7.12 2.08
C LEU A 36 -12.81 -8.29 3.02
N ASP A 37 -11.80 -9.10 2.68
CA ASP A 37 -11.33 -10.20 3.54
C ASP A 37 -10.73 -9.66 4.86
N LEU A 38 -10.01 -8.52 4.81
CA LEU A 38 -9.54 -7.79 6.00
C LEU A 38 -10.72 -7.30 6.84
N LEU A 39 -11.64 -6.56 6.21
CA LEU A 39 -12.80 -6.00 6.89
C LEU A 39 -13.62 -7.08 7.60
N ALA A 40 -13.81 -8.24 6.98
CA ALA A 40 -14.61 -9.33 7.55
C ALA A 40 -14.09 -9.81 8.92
N ARG A 41 -12.81 -9.58 9.25
CA ARG A 41 -12.20 -9.96 10.54
C ARG A 41 -12.09 -8.81 11.54
N ILE A 42 -12.43 -7.58 11.16
CA ILE A 42 -12.46 -6.47 12.10
C ILE A 42 -13.72 -6.61 12.98
N PRO A 43 -13.58 -6.61 14.31
CA PRO A 43 -14.72 -6.73 15.23
C PRO A 43 -15.58 -5.44 15.25
N GLU A 44 -16.62 -5.43 16.07
CA GLU A 44 -17.36 -4.21 16.40
C GLU A 44 -16.42 -3.17 17.00
N LEU A 45 -16.60 -1.92 16.58
CA LEU A 45 -15.71 -0.83 16.93
C LEU A 45 -16.25 -0.04 18.14
N PRO A 46 -15.42 0.21 19.16
CA PRO A 46 -15.79 1.08 20.26
C PRO A 46 -15.74 2.56 19.83
N ALA A 47 -16.63 3.35 20.38
CA ALA A 47 -16.60 4.80 20.27
C ALA A 47 -15.88 5.41 21.48
N ALA A 48 -15.18 6.52 21.29
CA ALA A 48 -14.68 7.31 22.38
C ALA A 48 -15.86 7.90 23.19
N ASP A 49 -15.89 7.70 24.50
CA ASP A 49 -16.87 8.28 25.42
C ASP A 49 -18.35 8.08 25.03
N GLY A 50 -18.67 6.95 24.40
CA GLY A 50 -20.03 6.66 23.92
C GLY A 50 -20.49 7.53 22.74
N GLY A 51 -19.57 8.25 22.10
CA GLY A 51 -19.84 9.12 20.98
C GLY A 51 -19.78 8.41 19.62
N THR A 52 -19.46 9.15 18.58
CA THR A 52 -19.31 8.63 17.21
C THR A 52 -17.98 7.92 17.04
N VAL A 53 -18.00 6.72 16.44
CA VAL A 53 -16.78 5.98 16.04
C VAL A 53 -15.99 6.82 15.06
N ARG A 54 -14.67 6.94 15.29
CA ARG A 54 -13.74 7.55 14.33
C ARG A 54 -12.88 6.50 13.69
N ILE A 55 -12.70 6.64 12.38
CA ILE A 55 -11.90 5.72 11.56
C ILE A 55 -10.88 6.53 10.75
N ALA A 56 -9.62 6.12 10.78
CA ALA A 56 -8.57 6.62 9.89
C ALA A 56 -8.19 5.54 8.88
N ASP A 57 -8.16 5.89 7.58
CA ASP A 57 -7.65 5.04 6.49
C ASP A 57 -6.35 5.64 5.96
N LEU A 58 -5.21 4.98 6.26
CA LEU A 58 -3.88 5.45 5.91
C LEU A 58 -3.44 4.93 4.53
N GLY A 59 -3.22 5.84 3.58
CA GLY A 59 -2.96 5.55 2.18
C GLY A 59 -4.25 5.18 1.45
N CYS A 60 -5.28 6.00 1.61
CA CYS A 60 -6.63 5.76 1.09
C CYS A 60 -6.72 5.74 -0.44
N GLY A 61 -5.71 6.29 -1.14
CA GLY A 61 -5.70 6.40 -2.59
C GLY A 61 -6.90 7.18 -3.11
N PRO A 62 -7.56 6.72 -4.20
CA PRO A 62 -8.69 7.40 -4.80
C PRO A 62 -10.03 7.17 -4.06
N GLY A 63 -10.00 6.68 -2.81
CA GLY A 63 -11.16 6.60 -1.92
C GLY A 63 -12.11 5.41 -2.12
N ASN A 64 -11.97 4.65 -3.19
CA ASN A 64 -12.89 3.58 -3.55
C ASN A 64 -12.97 2.44 -2.52
N VAL A 65 -11.90 2.14 -1.79
CA VAL A 65 -11.90 1.17 -0.69
C VAL A 65 -12.30 1.81 0.63
N THR A 66 -11.98 3.09 0.83
CA THR A 66 -12.43 3.86 2.00
C THR A 66 -13.95 3.97 2.06
N ALA A 67 -14.63 4.08 0.90
CA ALA A 67 -16.08 4.07 0.80
C ALA A 67 -16.70 2.78 1.37
N LEU A 68 -16.03 1.62 1.29
CA LEU A 68 -16.48 0.36 1.87
C LEU A 68 -16.51 0.40 3.42
N LEU A 69 -15.71 1.27 4.04
CA LEU A 69 -15.80 1.53 5.48
C LEU A 69 -17.10 2.24 5.83
N ALA A 70 -17.53 3.19 4.98
CA ALA A 70 -18.80 3.89 5.17
C ALA A 70 -20.01 2.96 5.00
N ASP A 71 -19.93 1.97 4.12
CA ASP A 71 -20.96 0.95 3.97
C ASP A 71 -21.09 0.08 5.23
N ARG A 72 -19.95 -0.27 5.85
CA ARG A 72 -19.90 -1.13 7.04
C ARG A 72 -20.23 -0.37 8.33
N TRP A 73 -19.75 0.85 8.48
CA TRP A 73 -19.94 1.70 9.67
C TRP A 73 -20.57 3.05 9.27
N PRO A 74 -21.82 3.04 8.84
CA PRO A 74 -22.45 4.22 8.23
C PRO A 74 -22.68 5.39 9.21
N ALA A 75 -22.57 5.18 10.53
CA ALA A 75 -22.64 6.24 11.53
C ALA A 75 -21.25 6.78 11.93
N ALA A 76 -20.16 6.22 11.40
CA ALA A 76 -18.80 6.62 11.75
C ALA A 76 -18.36 7.92 11.05
N ARG A 77 -17.41 8.62 11.68
CA ARG A 77 -16.61 9.65 11.01
C ARG A 77 -15.34 9.01 10.46
N ILE A 78 -15.23 8.99 9.15
CA ILE A 78 -14.15 8.31 8.43
C ILE A 78 -13.30 9.37 7.75
N THR A 79 -11.99 9.36 8.01
CA THR A 79 -11.03 10.23 7.33
C THR A 79 -10.02 9.38 6.57
N GLY A 80 -10.00 9.51 5.25
CA GLY A 80 -8.94 8.96 4.40
C GLY A 80 -7.74 9.91 4.32
N PHE A 81 -6.54 9.38 4.50
CA PHE A 81 -5.28 10.12 4.39
C PHE A 81 -4.45 9.57 3.23
N ASP A 82 -3.96 10.44 2.36
CA ASP A 82 -3.01 10.08 1.29
C ASP A 82 -2.04 11.24 1.04
N ASN A 83 -0.86 10.95 0.51
CA ASN A 83 0.14 11.97 0.19
C ASN A 83 0.11 12.40 -1.29
N SER A 84 -0.73 11.78 -2.14
CA SER A 84 -0.93 12.15 -3.54
C SER A 84 -2.11 13.12 -3.70
N PRO A 85 -1.88 14.37 -4.13
CA PRO A 85 -2.96 15.31 -4.41
C PRO A 85 -3.96 14.78 -5.44
N GLU A 86 -3.48 14.11 -6.51
CA GLU A 86 -4.32 13.59 -7.59
C GLU A 86 -5.26 12.47 -7.09
N MET A 87 -4.79 11.65 -6.14
CA MET A 87 -5.63 10.62 -5.50
C MET A 87 -6.69 11.26 -4.63
N LEU A 88 -6.30 12.25 -3.81
CA LEU A 88 -7.22 12.94 -2.91
C LEU A 88 -8.29 13.75 -3.66
N ASP A 89 -7.92 14.43 -4.75
CA ASP A 89 -8.88 15.19 -5.56
C ASP A 89 -9.96 14.26 -6.11
N ARG A 90 -9.56 13.09 -6.61
CA ARG A 90 -10.51 12.08 -7.09
C ARG A 90 -11.36 11.50 -5.95
N ALA A 91 -10.74 11.22 -4.80
CA ALA A 91 -11.45 10.67 -3.64
C ALA A 91 -12.53 11.65 -3.14
N ARG A 92 -12.22 12.95 -3.08
CA ARG A 92 -13.17 14.00 -2.72
C ARG A 92 -14.30 14.14 -3.72
N GLU A 93 -13.97 14.16 -5.01
CA GLU A 93 -14.96 14.28 -6.08
C GLU A 93 -15.98 13.15 -6.07
N GLU A 94 -15.54 11.91 -5.79
CA GLU A 94 -16.39 10.73 -5.92
C GLU A 94 -17.06 10.29 -4.62
N TYR A 95 -16.42 10.52 -3.44
CA TYR A 95 -16.84 9.85 -2.19
C TYR A 95 -17.01 10.78 -0.99
N GLU A 96 -16.53 12.05 -1.01
CA GLU A 96 -16.62 12.93 0.16
C GLU A 96 -18.07 13.37 0.42
N GLY A 97 -18.49 13.27 1.68
CA GLY A 97 -19.83 13.71 2.07
C GLY A 97 -20.42 12.96 3.26
N PRO A 98 -21.70 13.23 3.54
CA PRO A 98 -22.43 12.53 4.58
C PRO A 98 -22.70 11.07 4.16
N THR A 99 -22.68 10.16 5.14
CA THR A 99 -23.01 8.75 4.94
C THR A 99 -24.48 8.47 5.27
N ALA A 100 -25.01 7.35 4.79
CA ALA A 100 -26.42 6.98 4.97
C ALA A 100 -26.85 6.82 6.45
N GLY A 101 -25.91 6.54 7.35
CA GLY A 101 -26.16 6.38 8.79
C GLY A 101 -25.91 7.64 9.63
N GLY A 102 -25.74 8.81 9.01
CA GLY A 102 -25.50 10.08 9.70
C GLY A 102 -24.05 10.33 10.10
N GLY A 103 -23.12 9.50 9.64
CA GLY A 103 -21.67 9.74 9.71
C GLY A 103 -21.19 10.67 8.60
N ALA A 104 -19.87 10.68 8.38
CA ALA A 104 -19.24 11.45 7.30
C ALA A 104 -17.97 10.76 6.81
N LEU A 105 -17.68 10.94 5.52
CA LEU A 105 -16.44 10.56 4.88
C LEU A 105 -15.73 11.80 4.37
N ASP A 106 -14.50 12.02 4.80
CA ASP A 106 -13.63 13.12 4.35
C ASP A 106 -12.25 12.63 3.95
N PHE A 107 -11.50 13.44 3.16
CA PHE A 107 -10.18 13.08 2.66
C PHE A 107 -9.18 14.22 2.89
N ARG A 108 -8.05 13.89 3.51
CA ARG A 108 -7.03 14.87 3.92
C ARG A 108 -5.64 14.46 3.44
N ALA A 109 -4.82 15.46 3.16
CA ALA A 109 -3.41 15.25 2.92
C ALA A 109 -2.73 14.71 4.20
N GLY A 110 -1.98 13.60 4.04
CA GLY A 110 -1.24 13.00 5.13
C GLY A 110 -0.31 11.91 4.60
N ASP A 111 0.93 11.93 5.07
CA ASP A 111 1.91 10.90 4.74
C ASP A 111 1.96 9.88 5.88
N ALA A 112 1.62 8.63 5.59
CA ALA A 112 1.62 7.56 6.58
C ALA A 112 2.99 7.38 7.29
N ALA A 113 4.11 7.76 6.64
CA ALA A 113 5.44 7.72 7.26
C ALA A 113 5.59 8.69 8.45
N HIS A 114 4.83 9.79 8.44
CA HIS A 114 4.92 10.88 9.41
C HIS A 114 3.57 11.20 10.05
N TRP A 115 2.55 10.41 9.75
CA TRP A 115 1.21 10.65 10.26
C TRP A 115 1.17 10.50 11.78
N THR A 116 0.74 11.57 12.45
CA THR A 116 0.54 11.58 13.89
C THR A 116 -0.95 11.73 14.17
N PRO A 117 -1.55 10.79 14.92
CA PRO A 117 -2.95 10.87 15.32
C PRO A 117 -3.23 12.14 16.14
N GLY A 118 -4.22 12.93 15.70
CA GLY A 118 -4.65 14.14 16.42
C GLY A 118 -5.81 13.92 17.39
N GLU A 119 -6.40 12.72 17.38
CA GLU A 119 -7.59 12.36 18.13
C GLU A 119 -7.65 10.84 18.36
N PRO A 120 -8.46 10.35 19.31
CA PRO A 120 -8.62 8.91 19.51
C PRO A 120 -9.49 8.27 18.43
N TYR A 121 -9.12 7.04 18.01
CA TYR A 121 -9.77 6.27 16.95
C TYR A 121 -10.33 4.94 17.45
N GLY A 122 -11.49 4.54 16.94
CA GLY A 122 -12.01 3.18 17.08
C GLY A 122 -11.33 2.21 16.10
N LEU A 123 -10.92 2.73 14.92
CA LEU A 123 -10.19 1.96 13.89
C LEU A 123 -9.15 2.83 13.20
N ILE A 124 -7.95 2.30 13.11
CA ILE A 124 -6.93 2.76 12.15
C ILE A 124 -6.72 1.62 11.17
N VAL A 125 -6.93 1.89 9.88
CA VAL A 125 -6.80 0.87 8.84
C VAL A 125 -5.84 1.33 7.74
N SER A 126 -5.17 0.37 7.07
CA SER A 126 -4.34 0.65 5.91
C SER A 126 -4.40 -0.52 4.92
N ASN A 127 -4.70 -0.22 3.66
CA ASN A 127 -4.83 -1.23 2.63
C ASN A 127 -3.81 -1.03 1.50
N ALA A 128 -2.82 -1.92 1.40
CA ALA A 128 -1.81 -1.91 0.35
C ALA A 128 -1.03 -0.58 0.22
N ALA A 129 -0.75 0.09 1.35
CA ALA A 129 0.00 1.34 1.43
C ALA A 129 1.30 1.20 2.23
N LEU A 130 1.30 0.46 3.35
CA LEU A 130 2.44 0.41 4.27
C LEU A 130 3.73 -0.17 3.65
N GLN A 131 3.66 -0.96 2.60
CA GLN A 131 4.86 -1.41 1.86
C GLN A 131 5.65 -0.27 1.20
N TRP A 132 5.08 0.92 1.12
CA TRP A 132 5.72 2.12 0.59
C TRP A 132 6.32 3.00 1.68
N VAL A 133 5.98 2.72 2.93
CA VAL A 133 6.45 3.44 4.12
C VAL A 133 7.70 2.75 4.67
N PRO A 134 8.88 3.38 4.59
CA PRO A 134 10.09 2.82 5.19
C PRO A 134 9.90 2.57 6.68
N ASN A 135 10.31 1.39 7.14
CA ASN A 135 10.23 1.01 8.56
C ASN A 135 8.84 1.22 9.19
N HIS A 136 7.77 1.05 8.42
CA HIS A 136 6.39 1.26 8.92
C HIS A 136 6.07 0.59 10.26
N PRO A 137 6.67 -0.56 10.66
CA PRO A 137 6.40 -1.12 11.97
C PRO A 137 6.83 -0.21 13.15
N ASP A 138 7.73 0.75 12.93
CA ASP A 138 8.16 1.68 13.98
C ASP A 138 7.07 2.71 14.33
N SER A 139 6.12 2.94 13.43
CA SER A 139 4.96 3.80 13.67
C SER A 139 3.83 3.12 14.46
N PHE A 140 3.84 1.80 14.60
CA PHE A 140 2.72 1.04 15.19
C PHE A 140 2.43 1.45 16.64
N ALA A 141 3.46 1.70 17.45
CA ALA A 141 3.29 2.12 18.83
C ALA A 141 2.41 3.39 18.93
N GLY A 142 2.76 4.44 18.19
CA GLY A 142 2.00 5.68 18.18
C GLY A 142 0.58 5.55 17.65
N TRP A 143 0.36 4.66 16.67
CA TRP A 143 -0.98 4.41 16.15
C TRP A 143 -1.85 3.60 17.12
N ILE A 144 -1.28 2.59 17.78
CA ILE A 144 -1.96 1.80 18.82
C ILE A 144 -2.27 2.66 20.04
N ASP A 145 -1.36 3.56 20.44
CA ASP A 145 -1.59 4.48 21.55
C ASP A 145 -2.81 5.38 21.30
N ALA A 146 -3.04 5.78 20.05
CA ALA A 146 -4.18 6.62 19.67
C ALA A 146 -5.51 5.85 19.53
N LEU A 147 -5.49 4.53 19.62
CA LEU A 147 -6.74 3.76 19.67
C LEU A 147 -7.40 3.93 21.04
N VAL A 148 -8.72 4.05 21.03
CA VAL A 148 -9.51 3.91 22.26
C VAL A 148 -9.36 2.49 22.83
N PRO A 149 -9.60 2.26 24.13
CA PRO A 149 -9.63 0.92 24.70
C PRO A 149 -10.55 -0.02 23.88
N GLY A 150 -10.05 -1.17 23.48
CA GLY A 150 -10.73 -2.10 22.57
C GLY A 150 -10.77 -1.70 21.10
N GLY A 151 -10.17 -0.55 20.74
CA GLY A 151 -10.02 -0.13 19.34
C GLY A 151 -9.09 -1.02 18.54
N THR A 152 -9.14 -0.93 17.22
CA THR A 152 -8.47 -1.86 16.30
C THR A 152 -7.51 -1.14 15.37
N PHE A 153 -6.31 -1.68 15.22
CA PHE A 153 -5.41 -1.40 14.11
C PHE A 153 -5.43 -2.57 13.14
N ALA A 154 -5.75 -2.31 11.88
CA ALA A 154 -5.86 -3.35 10.87
C ALA A 154 -5.14 -2.95 9.57
N PHE A 155 -4.41 -3.88 8.96
CA PHE A 155 -3.78 -3.60 7.68
C PHE A 155 -3.62 -4.85 6.82
N GLN A 156 -3.47 -4.63 5.52
CA GLN A 156 -2.96 -5.63 4.61
C GLN A 156 -1.85 -5.05 3.73
N VAL A 157 -0.85 -5.87 3.44
CA VAL A 157 0.27 -5.55 2.56
C VAL A 157 0.53 -6.66 1.56
N PRO A 158 1.05 -6.35 0.35
CA PRO A 158 1.55 -7.40 -0.54
C PRO A 158 2.76 -8.10 0.10
N GLY A 159 2.77 -9.43 0.04
CA GLY A 159 3.86 -10.29 0.51
C GLY A 159 4.58 -11.03 -0.62
N ASN A 160 4.48 -10.54 -1.85
CA ASN A 160 4.96 -11.22 -3.06
C ASN A 160 6.32 -10.70 -3.58
N PHE A 161 7.13 -10.07 -2.72
CA PHE A 161 8.42 -9.50 -3.13
C PHE A 161 9.48 -10.54 -3.53
N THR A 162 9.30 -11.79 -3.12
CA THR A 162 10.11 -12.95 -3.53
C THR A 162 9.54 -13.69 -4.75
N ALA A 163 8.38 -13.25 -5.27
CA ALA A 163 7.79 -13.86 -6.46
C ALA A 163 8.61 -13.53 -7.73
N PRO A 164 8.58 -14.38 -8.78
CA PRO A 164 9.33 -14.16 -10.00
C PRO A 164 9.12 -12.78 -10.63
N SER A 165 7.92 -12.22 -10.55
CA SER A 165 7.64 -10.86 -11.03
C SER A 165 8.45 -9.76 -10.34
N HIS A 166 9.00 -9.99 -9.15
CA HIS A 166 9.84 -9.02 -8.44
C HIS A 166 11.32 -9.38 -8.52
N THR A 167 11.65 -10.67 -8.40
CA THR A 167 13.06 -11.12 -8.45
C THR A 167 13.66 -10.92 -9.84
N LEU A 168 12.93 -11.30 -10.90
CA LEU A 168 13.35 -11.09 -12.29
C LEU A 168 13.50 -9.60 -12.63
N LEU A 169 12.63 -8.74 -12.12
CA LEU A 169 12.76 -7.29 -12.29
C LEU A 169 14.05 -6.79 -11.61
N ALA A 170 14.30 -7.22 -10.38
CA ALA A 170 15.51 -6.82 -9.64
C ALA A 170 16.78 -7.32 -10.32
N GLU A 171 16.79 -8.57 -10.77
CA GLU A 171 17.91 -9.17 -11.50
C GLU A 171 18.18 -8.43 -12.82
N LEU A 172 17.13 -8.11 -13.58
CA LEU A 172 17.27 -7.34 -14.84
C LEU A 172 17.85 -5.94 -14.55
N CYS A 173 17.34 -5.22 -13.56
CA CYS A 173 17.87 -3.92 -13.14
C CYS A 173 19.33 -3.99 -12.70
N ALA A 174 19.77 -5.11 -12.11
CA ALA A 174 21.14 -5.31 -11.63
C ALA A 174 22.14 -5.64 -12.73
N THR A 175 21.71 -5.95 -13.95
CA THR A 175 22.62 -6.22 -15.08
C THR A 175 23.47 -4.99 -15.40
N PRO A 176 24.72 -5.15 -15.89
CA PRO A 176 25.61 -4.01 -16.18
C PRO A 176 24.96 -2.93 -17.04
N ARG A 177 24.22 -3.35 -18.08
CA ARG A 177 23.54 -2.44 -19.00
C ARG A 177 22.53 -1.54 -18.31
N TRP A 178 21.74 -2.07 -17.37
CA TRP A 178 20.64 -1.33 -16.75
C TRP A 178 21.02 -0.65 -15.45
N ARG A 179 21.95 -1.22 -14.68
CA ARG A 179 22.38 -0.66 -13.39
C ARG A 179 22.92 0.75 -13.53
N GLU A 180 23.80 0.99 -14.53
CA GLU A 180 24.40 2.30 -14.76
C GLU A 180 23.39 3.33 -15.31
N ARG A 181 22.37 2.84 -16.05
CA ARG A 181 21.40 3.70 -16.71
C ARG A 181 20.20 4.08 -15.84
N LEU A 182 19.79 3.20 -14.95
CA LEU A 182 18.61 3.41 -14.13
C LEU A 182 18.89 4.28 -12.90
N ASP A 183 20.13 4.26 -12.39
CA ASP A 183 20.52 4.95 -11.14
C ASP A 183 19.45 4.86 -10.04
N LEU A 184 18.82 3.69 -9.95
CA LEU A 184 17.79 3.44 -8.95
C LEU A 184 18.47 3.16 -7.60
N PRO A 185 17.97 3.77 -6.51
CA PRO A 185 18.46 3.44 -5.18
C PRO A 185 18.31 1.94 -4.92
N ALA A 186 19.27 1.35 -4.23
CA ALA A 186 19.18 -0.03 -3.79
C ALA A 186 17.86 -0.22 -3.04
N ARG A 187 16.97 -1.04 -3.59
CA ARG A 187 15.69 -1.32 -2.92
C ARG A 187 15.97 -2.09 -1.65
N PRO A 188 15.38 -1.71 -0.50
CA PRO A 188 15.46 -2.54 0.68
C PRO A 188 15.04 -3.96 0.32
N SER A 189 15.82 -4.94 0.73
CA SER A 189 15.52 -6.37 0.50
C SER A 189 14.22 -6.80 1.19
N VAL A 190 13.84 -6.10 2.27
CA VAL A 190 12.63 -6.37 3.06
C VAL A 190 11.81 -5.08 3.09
N ARG A 191 10.63 -5.12 2.47
CA ARG A 191 9.66 -4.02 2.48
C ARG A 191 8.53 -4.25 3.45
N VAL A 192 8.28 -5.49 3.79
CA VAL A 192 7.24 -5.94 4.72
C VAL A 192 7.81 -7.07 5.57
N LEU A 193 7.33 -7.21 6.78
CA LEU A 193 7.70 -8.31 7.67
C LEU A 193 6.97 -9.60 7.27
N GLU A 194 7.46 -10.73 7.73
CA GLU A 194 6.73 -11.99 7.67
C GLU A 194 5.60 -12.01 8.72
N PRO A 195 4.55 -12.83 8.52
CA PRO A 195 3.39 -12.85 9.44
C PRO A 195 3.76 -13.04 10.90
N ALA A 196 4.71 -13.93 11.20
CA ALA A 196 5.15 -14.20 12.56
C ALA A 196 5.80 -12.97 13.23
N ASP A 197 6.57 -12.18 12.46
CA ASP A 197 7.23 -10.98 12.98
C ASP A 197 6.21 -9.87 13.26
N TYR A 198 5.19 -9.71 12.39
CA TYR A 198 4.07 -8.79 12.66
C TYR A 198 3.31 -9.21 13.91
N LEU A 199 3.00 -10.51 14.05
CA LEU A 199 2.30 -11.04 15.23
C LEU A 199 3.05 -10.73 16.52
N THR A 200 4.35 -11.04 16.55
CA THR A 200 5.21 -10.77 17.72
C THR A 200 5.21 -9.28 18.05
N ARG A 201 5.46 -8.42 17.05
CA ARG A 201 5.54 -6.97 17.27
C ARG A 201 4.23 -6.37 17.78
N LEU A 202 3.08 -6.79 17.25
CA LEU A 202 1.77 -6.33 17.70
C LEU A 202 1.44 -6.81 19.11
N SER A 203 1.82 -8.05 19.44
CA SER A 203 1.67 -8.62 20.80
C SER A 203 2.55 -7.89 21.81
N ASP A 204 3.81 -7.56 21.45
CA ASP A 204 4.73 -6.78 22.30
C ASP A 204 4.20 -5.37 22.60
N LEU A 205 3.33 -4.83 21.73
CA LEU A 205 2.64 -3.56 21.90
C LEU A 205 1.31 -3.67 22.69
N GLY A 206 1.05 -4.81 23.33
CA GLY A 206 -0.14 -5.01 24.18
C GLY A 206 -1.43 -5.20 23.40
N CYS A 207 -1.36 -5.76 22.18
CA CYS A 207 -2.53 -6.08 21.38
C CYS A 207 -2.83 -7.57 21.38
N THR A 208 -4.10 -7.93 21.40
CA THR A 208 -4.54 -9.24 20.91
C THR A 208 -4.58 -9.17 19.38
N ALA A 209 -3.73 -9.96 18.71
CA ALA A 209 -3.55 -9.85 17.26
C ALA A 209 -3.89 -11.17 16.53
N ASP A 210 -4.59 -11.06 15.39
CA ASP A 210 -4.78 -12.11 14.37
C ASP A 210 -3.98 -11.69 13.12
N VAL A 211 -2.97 -12.49 12.76
CA VAL A 211 -2.10 -12.25 11.62
C VAL A 211 -2.09 -13.48 10.72
N TRP A 212 -2.38 -13.28 9.43
CA TRP A 212 -2.43 -14.38 8.47
C TRP A 212 -1.94 -13.96 7.09
N GLU A 213 -1.82 -14.92 6.21
CA GLU A 213 -1.55 -14.68 4.80
C GLU A 213 -2.54 -15.41 3.91
N THR A 214 -2.73 -14.87 2.72
CA THR A 214 -3.55 -15.48 1.67
C THR A 214 -2.87 -15.31 0.32
N THR A 215 -2.75 -16.40 -0.43
CA THR A 215 -2.33 -16.33 -1.83
C THR A 215 -3.55 -16.36 -2.73
N TYR A 216 -3.83 -15.22 -3.37
CA TYR A 216 -4.90 -15.11 -4.36
C TYR A 216 -4.40 -15.62 -5.71
N LEU A 217 -5.00 -16.69 -6.21
CA LEU A 217 -4.76 -17.14 -7.57
C LEU A 217 -5.63 -16.30 -8.51
N GLN A 218 -4.99 -15.43 -9.27
CA GLN A 218 -5.68 -14.58 -10.24
C GLN A 218 -5.50 -15.18 -11.63
N LEU A 219 -6.59 -15.28 -12.39
CA LEU A 219 -6.56 -15.66 -13.79
C LEU A 219 -6.60 -14.39 -14.62
N LEU A 220 -5.45 -13.99 -15.12
CA LEU A 220 -5.30 -12.78 -15.91
C LEU A 220 -5.46 -13.11 -17.41
N THR A 221 -6.11 -12.20 -18.14
CA THR A 221 -6.34 -12.32 -19.58
C THR A 221 -5.64 -11.18 -20.34
N GLY A 222 -5.36 -11.40 -21.63
CA GLY A 222 -4.65 -10.45 -22.47
C GLY A 222 -3.33 -11.04 -23.01
N GLU A 223 -2.60 -10.27 -23.78
CA GLU A 223 -1.36 -10.72 -24.40
C GLU A 223 -0.20 -10.83 -23.40
N ASP A 224 -0.01 -9.80 -22.57
CA ASP A 224 1.03 -9.73 -21.54
C ASP A 224 0.45 -9.32 -20.17
N PRO A 225 -0.45 -10.12 -19.60
CA PRO A 225 -1.29 -9.67 -18.51
C PRO A 225 -0.52 -9.44 -17.20
N VAL A 226 0.56 -10.19 -16.97
CA VAL A 226 1.42 -9.98 -15.79
C VAL A 226 2.24 -8.69 -15.95
N LEU A 227 2.75 -8.41 -17.13
CA LEU A 227 3.44 -7.15 -17.44
C LEU A 227 2.50 -5.95 -17.22
N ASP A 228 1.26 -6.03 -17.69
CA ASP A 228 0.27 -4.98 -17.50
C ASP A 228 -0.08 -4.75 -16.04
N TRP A 229 -0.14 -5.83 -15.25
CA TRP A 229 -0.32 -5.74 -13.81
C TRP A 229 0.81 -4.97 -13.12
N VAL A 230 2.07 -5.34 -13.41
CA VAL A 230 3.24 -4.75 -12.74
C VAL A 230 3.61 -3.35 -13.25
N LYS A 231 3.15 -2.94 -14.43
CA LYS A 231 3.32 -1.56 -14.94
C LYS A 231 2.76 -0.51 -13.98
N GLY A 232 1.64 -0.82 -13.33
CA GLY A 232 1.02 0.07 -12.35
C GLY A 232 1.65 0.03 -10.96
N THR A 233 2.64 -0.83 -10.72
CA THR A 233 3.22 -1.06 -9.39
C THR A 233 4.75 -1.21 -9.44
N ALA A 234 5.26 -2.44 -9.48
CA ALA A 234 6.69 -2.73 -9.34
C ALA A 234 7.56 -2.15 -10.45
N LEU A 235 7.06 -2.09 -11.68
CA LEU A 235 7.81 -1.58 -12.85
C LEU A 235 7.83 -0.03 -12.91
N ARG A 236 6.93 0.64 -12.21
CA ARG A 236 6.77 2.10 -12.31
C ARG A 236 8.05 2.91 -12.04
N PRO A 237 8.87 2.63 -11.02
CA PRO A 237 10.13 3.35 -10.81
C PRO A 237 11.10 3.25 -11.99
N VAL A 238 11.15 2.09 -12.67
CA VAL A 238 11.98 1.90 -13.86
C VAL A 238 11.47 2.74 -15.01
N LEU A 239 10.16 2.72 -15.28
CA LEU A 239 9.54 3.53 -16.32
C LEU A 239 9.72 5.03 -16.08
N THR A 240 9.74 5.44 -14.81
CA THR A 240 10.01 6.84 -14.43
C THR A 240 11.47 7.21 -14.71
N ALA A 241 12.43 6.33 -14.37
CA ALA A 241 13.85 6.54 -14.61
C ALA A 241 14.20 6.58 -16.10
N LEU A 242 13.46 5.84 -16.94
CA LEU A 242 13.65 5.80 -18.41
C LEU A 242 12.80 6.83 -19.14
N LYS A 243 12.06 7.69 -18.44
CA LYS A 243 11.18 8.69 -19.06
C LYS A 243 11.98 9.63 -20.01
N GLY A 244 11.53 9.72 -21.25
CA GLY A 244 12.20 10.53 -22.29
C GLY A 244 13.19 9.72 -23.14
N ASP A 245 13.40 8.44 -22.84
CA ASP A 245 14.16 7.49 -23.67
C ASP A 245 13.27 6.33 -24.08
N GLU A 246 12.54 6.51 -25.18
CA GLU A 246 11.59 5.52 -25.69
C GLU A 246 12.26 4.22 -26.10
N ALA A 247 13.46 4.30 -26.70
CA ALA A 247 14.21 3.12 -27.15
C ALA A 247 14.64 2.24 -25.97
N ALA A 248 15.16 2.85 -24.90
CA ALA A 248 15.54 2.14 -23.69
C ALA A 248 14.30 1.59 -22.95
N THR A 249 13.21 2.34 -22.92
CA THR A 249 11.96 1.89 -22.30
C THR A 249 11.40 0.65 -22.98
N GLU A 250 11.39 0.64 -24.35
CA GLU A 250 10.92 -0.52 -25.10
C GLU A 250 11.88 -1.70 -24.94
N GLU A 251 13.20 -1.48 -25.01
CA GLU A 251 14.19 -2.54 -24.82
C GLU A 251 14.04 -3.20 -23.44
N PHE A 252 13.98 -2.40 -22.36
CA PHE A 252 13.80 -2.92 -21.00
C PHE A 252 12.49 -3.68 -20.86
N THR A 253 11.42 -3.09 -21.36
CA THR A 253 10.06 -3.67 -21.26
C THR A 253 9.98 -4.98 -22.04
N SER A 254 10.62 -5.07 -23.20
CA SER A 254 10.67 -6.31 -23.99
C SER A 254 11.45 -7.42 -23.28
N GLN A 255 12.63 -7.13 -22.74
CA GLN A 255 13.42 -8.10 -21.96
C GLN A 255 12.63 -8.62 -20.76
N TYR A 256 11.99 -7.70 -20.01
CA TYR A 256 11.22 -8.08 -18.84
C TYR A 256 9.96 -8.87 -19.20
N ARG A 257 9.28 -8.54 -20.30
CA ARG A 257 8.16 -9.28 -20.87
C ARG A 257 8.51 -10.75 -21.11
N ASP A 258 9.65 -11.00 -21.76
CA ASP A 258 10.08 -12.36 -22.11
C ASP A 258 10.38 -13.19 -20.85
N LEU A 259 11.01 -12.58 -19.83
CA LEU A 259 11.21 -13.20 -18.52
C LEU A 259 9.87 -13.53 -17.85
N LEU A 260 8.91 -12.61 -17.87
CA LEU A 260 7.59 -12.84 -17.28
C LEU A 260 6.80 -13.92 -18.02
N ARG A 261 6.84 -13.98 -19.36
CA ARG A 261 6.19 -15.04 -20.14
C ARG A 261 6.74 -16.42 -19.81
N THR A 262 8.05 -16.50 -19.53
CA THR A 262 8.70 -17.75 -19.09
C THR A 262 8.26 -18.15 -17.69
N ALA A 263 8.21 -17.20 -16.75
CA ALA A 263 7.85 -17.46 -15.35
C ALA A 263 6.35 -17.70 -15.14
N TYR A 264 5.52 -17.10 -15.98
CA TYR A 264 4.06 -17.18 -15.92
C TYR A 264 3.49 -17.54 -17.30
N PRO A 265 3.59 -18.81 -17.71
CA PRO A 265 3.13 -19.24 -19.04
C PRO A 265 1.62 -19.12 -19.17
N ALA A 266 1.17 -18.74 -20.35
CA ALA A 266 -0.25 -18.69 -20.69
C ALA A 266 -0.84 -20.11 -20.77
N GLY A 267 -1.97 -20.30 -20.10
CA GLY A 267 -2.77 -21.52 -20.21
C GLY A 267 -4.03 -21.31 -21.09
N PRO A 268 -4.85 -22.34 -21.23
CA PRO A 268 -6.04 -22.29 -22.10
C PRO A 268 -7.11 -21.30 -21.64
N HIS A 269 -7.06 -20.88 -20.37
CA HIS A 269 -8.03 -19.95 -19.78
C HIS A 269 -7.41 -18.60 -19.42
N GLY A 270 -6.13 -18.39 -19.66
CA GLY A 270 -5.36 -17.20 -19.30
C GLY A 270 -4.10 -17.56 -18.51
N THR A 271 -3.47 -16.55 -17.94
CA THR A 271 -2.24 -16.67 -17.14
C THR A 271 -2.58 -16.69 -15.65
N VAL A 272 -2.18 -17.76 -14.96
CA VAL A 272 -2.33 -17.86 -13.50
C VAL A 272 -1.27 -16.99 -12.84
N PHE A 273 -1.70 -16.01 -12.07
CA PHE A 273 -0.84 -15.09 -11.33
C PHE A 273 -1.10 -15.19 -9.83
N PRO A 274 -0.28 -15.94 -9.07
CA PRO A 274 -0.38 -16.00 -7.63
C PRO A 274 0.04 -14.66 -7.00
N PHE A 275 -0.77 -14.13 -6.10
CA PHE A 275 -0.49 -12.89 -5.41
C PHE A 275 -0.67 -13.06 -3.90
N ARG A 276 0.45 -13.17 -3.18
CA ARG A 276 0.49 -13.32 -1.73
C ARG A 276 0.18 -11.97 -1.07
N ARG A 277 -0.67 -11.99 -0.06
CA ARG A 277 -1.01 -10.88 0.82
C ARG A 277 -0.84 -11.27 2.28
N ILE A 278 -0.35 -10.36 3.09
CA ILE A 278 -0.21 -10.50 4.54
C ILE A 278 -1.21 -9.55 5.18
N PHE A 279 -1.89 -10.03 6.20
CA PHE A 279 -2.96 -9.33 6.91
C PHE A 279 -2.69 -9.30 8.40
N ALA A 280 -3.11 -8.23 9.06
CA ALA A 280 -3.10 -8.13 10.50
C ALA A 280 -4.35 -7.39 10.99
N VAL A 281 -4.94 -7.89 12.06
CA VAL A 281 -5.98 -7.24 12.85
C VAL A 281 -5.52 -7.29 14.30
N ALA A 282 -5.18 -6.15 14.87
CA ALA A 282 -4.66 -6.01 16.22
C ALA A 282 -5.63 -5.17 17.06
N ARG A 283 -6.19 -5.75 18.12
CA ARG A 283 -7.07 -5.09 19.03
C ARG A 283 -6.30 -4.64 20.27
N LYS A 284 -6.35 -3.35 20.59
CA LYS A 284 -5.81 -2.79 21.82
C LYS A 284 -6.57 -3.36 23.01
N GLU A 285 -5.86 -3.86 24.01
CA GLU A 285 -6.48 -4.31 25.26
C GLU A 285 -7.12 -3.13 26.00
N ALA A 286 -8.11 -3.43 26.84
CA ALA A 286 -8.89 -2.42 27.58
C ALA A 286 -8.09 -1.79 28.74
#